data_ba4128e3f42a6cdd3fd41325f23c0ae4
#
_entry.id   ba4128e3f42a6cdd3fd41325f23c0ae4
#
_cell.length_a   1.000
_cell.length_b   1.000
_cell.length_c   1.000
_cell.angle_alpha   90.00
_cell.angle_beta   90.00
_cell.angle_gamma   90.00
#
_symmetry.space_group_name_H-M   'P 1'
#
loop_
_entity.id
_entity.type
_entity.pdbx_description
1 polymer ?
#
loop_
_entity_poly.entity_id
_entity_poly.type
_entity_poly.pdbx_seq_one_letter_code
_entity_poly.pdbx_strand_id
1 'polypeptide(L)'
;MLLADTVKAAESIIELLQSQKQQILIQKFVAESRGKDIRALVVGDRVVAAMRRVAQGQEFRSNVHRGGVAEPIELSEQYEEAAIRSAQIMGLRVAGVDMLEGADGPQIMELNSSPGLEGIETCTQLDVAGAIIDYIAAQVEFPEIDIRQRLTVSKGYGVSEIYIPEGSEYVGKTISDVDLSAKDINVLTLYRGNKVIPNPRLDRVLESEDKLLCFGKLESMRGMVPIRTRRRRQPTVQELPDTEVTNPETQEND
;
A
#
# COMPACT_ATOMS: atom_id res chain seq x y z
N MET A 1 9.36 8.24 21.57
CA MET A 1 9.34 9.11 20.39
C MET A 1 9.87 10.47 20.80
N LEU A 2 10.81 11.04 20.05
CA LEU A 2 11.41 12.36 20.27
C LEU A 2 11.14 13.23 19.04
N LEU A 3 10.78 14.49 19.24
CA LEU A 3 10.64 15.46 18.19
C LEU A 3 11.92 16.30 18.12
N ALA A 4 12.48 16.46 16.94
CA ALA A 4 13.62 17.32 16.70
C ALA A 4 13.20 18.49 15.79
N ASP A 5 13.31 19.71 16.28
CA ASP A 5 12.88 20.91 15.55
C ASP A 5 13.95 21.41 14.58
N THR A 6 15.19 20.93 14.69
CA THR A 6 16.30 21.30 13.81
C THR A 6 17.12 20.08 13.43
N VAL A 7 17.79 20.16 12.26
CA VAL A 7 18.72 19.11 11.80
C VAL A 7 19.81 18.83 12.82
N LYS A 8 20.38 19.88 13.41
CA LYS A 8 21.43 19.74 14.43
C LYS A 8 20.96 19.01 15.70
N ALA A 9 19.72 19.28 16.14
CA ALA A 9 19.13 18.54 17.26
C ALA A 9 18.88 17.08 16.90
N ALA A 10 18.40 16.81 15.67
CA ALA A 10 18.21 15.45 15.18
C ALA A 10 19.55 14.67 15.14
N GLU A 11 20.61 15.27 14.61
CA GLU A 11 21.95 14.67 14.56
C GLU A 11 22.43 14.27 15.94
N SER A 12 22.37 15.18 16.93
CA SER A 12 22.80 14.88 18.31
C SER A 12 22.01 13.74 18.95
N ILE A 13 20.67 13.68 18.69
CA ILE A 13 19.82 12.61 19.20
C ILE A 13 20.20 11.27 18.53
N ILE A 14 20.43 11.28 17.23
CA ILE A 14 20.82 10.09 16.46
C ILE A 14 22.15 9.54 16.95
N GLU A 15 23.18 10.39 17.10
CA GLU A 15 24.48 10.00 17.62
C GLU A 15 24.38 9.37 19.02
N LEU A 16 23.60 9.98 19.92
CA LEU A 16 23.37 9.46 21.25
C LEU A 16 22.74 8.05 21.22
N LEU A 17 21.70 7.86 20.41
CA LEU A 17 20.99 6.58 20.33
C LEU A 17 21.84 5.51 19.62
N GLN A 18 22.61 5.88 18.60
CA GLN A 18 23.53 4.98 17.90
C GLN A 18 24.67 4.53 18.83
N SER A 19 25.21 5.42 19.67
CA SER A 19 26.23 5.04 20.66
C SER A 19 25.76 3.95 21.62
N GLN A 20 24.43 3.88 21.84
CA GLN A 20 23.79 2.84 22.65
C GLN A 20 23.34 1.62 21.83
N LYS A 21 23.71 1.54 20.53
CA LYS A 21 23.32 0.46 19.61
C LYS A 21 21.80 0.28 19.47
N GLN A 22 21.02 1.36 19.62
CA GLN A 22 19.58 1.31 19.45
C GLN A 22 19.20 1.46 17.98
N GLN A 23 18.23 0.67 17.55
CA GLN A 23 17.62 0.84 16.23
C GLN A 23 16.73 2.08 16.24
N ILE A 24 16.83 2.91 15.19
CA ILE A 24 16.16 4.19 15.12
C ILE A 24 15.30 4.23 13.85
N LEU A 25 14.05 4.67 13.98
CA LEU A 25 13.19 5.04 12.86
C LEU A 25 13.05 6.55 12.86
N ILE A 26 13.35 7.19 11.74
CA ILE A 26 13.22 8.63 11.53
C ILE A 26 12.08 8.86 10.55
N GLN A 27 11.13 9.71 10.95
CA GLN A 27 9.98 10.07 10.12
C GLN A 27 9.86 11.59 10.01
N LYS A 28 9.41 12.06 8.85
CA LYS A 28 9.08 13.48 8.67
C LYS A 28 7.91 13.84 9.59
N PHE A 29 8.06 14.93 10.34
CA PHE A 29 6.97 15.47 11.14
C PHE A 29 5.96 16.17 10.25
N VAL A 30 4.68 15.82 10.37
CA VAL A 30 3.56 16.44 9.65
C VAL A 30 2.95 17.50 10.56
N ALA A 31 3.30 18.74 10.31
CA ALA A 31 2.93 19.86 11.18
C ALA A 31 1.40 20.10 11.22
N GLU A 32 0.73 19.86 10.11
CA GLU A 32 -0.72 19.99 9.94
C GLU A 32 -1.50 19.06 10.85
N SER A 33 -0.94 17.88 11.14
CA SER A 33 -1.51 16.88 12.03
C SER A 33 -0.92 16.89 13.44
N ARG A 34 -0.32 17.98 13.87
CA ARG A 34 0.26 18.06 15.23
C ARG A 34 -0.78 17.72 16.30
N GLY A 35 -0.53 16.64 17.03
CA GLY A 35 -1.43 16.17 18.09
C GLY A 35 -2.75 15.60 17.61
N LYS A 36 -2.87 15.30 16.32
CA LYS A 36 -4.08 14.71 15.73
C LYS A 36 -3.70 13.55 14.82
N ASP A 37 -4.51 12.53 14.80
CA ASP A 37 -4.48 11.48 13.80
C ASP A 37 -5.88 10.90 13.57
N ILE A 38 -6.02 10.19 12.49
CA ILE A 38 -7.24 9.46 12.13
C ILE A 38 -6.94 7.98 12.23
N ARG A 39 -7.82 7.25 12.91
CA ARG A 39 -7.87 5.78 12.87
C ARG A 39 -9.09 5.35 12.08
N ALA A 40 -8.87 4.67 10.96
CA ALA A 40 -9.89 3.99 10.18
C ALA A 40 -9.82 2.49 10.43
N LEU A 41 -10.96 1.84 10.60
CA LEU A 41 -11.06 0.40 10.69
C LEU A 41 -11.60 -0.17 9.39
N VAL A 42 -10.73 -0.92 8.69
CA VAL A 42 -11.03 -1.59 7.42
C VAL A 42 -11.44 -3.02 7.70
N VAL A 43 -12.57 -3.45 7.11
CA VAL A 43 -13.04 -4.84 7.10
C VAL A 43 -13.41 -5.20 5.67
N GLY A 44 -12.68 -6.15 5.08
CA GLY A 44 -12.82 -6.51 3.68
C GLY A 44 -12.36 -5.38 2.74
N ASP A 45 -13.31 -4.79 2.04
CA ASP A 45 -13.13 -3.73 1.06
C ASP A 45 -13.76 -2.39 1.45
N ARG A 46 -14.08 -2.20 2.74
CA ARG A 46 -14.73 -0.99 3.23
C ARG A 46 -14.17 -0.55 4.58
N VAL A 47 -14.30 0.73 4.87
CA VAL A 47 -14.12 1.28 6.21
C VAL A 47 -15.44 1.12 6.98
N VAL A 48 -15.42 0.43 8.12
CA VAL A 48 -16.61 0.18 8.95
C VAL A 48 -16.76 1.22 10.06
N ALA A 49 -15.68 1.82 10.51
CA ALA A 49 -15.68 2.87 11.50
C ALA A 49 -14.43 3.75 11.35
N ALA A 50 -14.55 5.03 11.69
CA ALA A 50 -13.41 5.95 11.76
C ALA A 50 -13.55 6.92 12.93
N MET A 51 -12.41 7.24 13.54
CA MET A 51 -12.33 8.23 14.61
C MET A 51 -11.10 9.12 14.42
N ARG A 52 -11.22 10.38 14.83
CA ARG A 52 -10.08 11.27 15.01
C ARG A 52 -9.66 11.23 16.47
N ARG A 53 -8.36 11.08 16.71
CA ARG A 53 -7.76 11.17 18.05
C ARG A 53 -7.06 12.50 18.17
N VAL A 54 -7.31 13.23 19.26
CA VAL A 54 -6.76 14.55 19.53
C VAL A 54 -6.05 14.52 20.86
N ALA A 55 -4.77 14.88 20.87
CA ALA A 55 -3.97 15.01 22.08
C ALA A 55 -4.49 16.17 22.94
N GLN A 56 -4.36 16.06 24.26
CA GLN A 56 -4.66 17.16 25.17
C GLN A 56 -3.39 17.92 25.59
N GLY A 57 -3.53 19.22 25.76
CA GLY A 57 -2.45 20.11 26.19
C GLY A 57 -1.37 20.30 25.12
N GLN A 58 -0.09 20.24 25.55
CA GLN A 58 1.07 20.42 24.66
C GLN A 58 1.63 19.11 24.09
N GLU A 59 0.95 17.98 24.32
CA GLU A 59 1.40 16.69 23.80
C GLU A 59 1.20 16.67 22.27
N PHE A 60 2.19 16.24 21.53
CA PHE A 60 2.12 16.12 20.07
C PHE A 60 1.68 14.71 19.61
N ARG A 61 1.57 13.76 20.54
CA ARG A 61 1.11 12.39 20.28
C ARG A 61 -0.36 12.25 20.61
N SER A 62 -1.16 11.84 19.67
CA SER A 62 -2.63 11.72 19.73
C SER A 62 -3.14 10.47 20.45
N ASN A 63 -2.29 9.73 21.16
CA ASN A 63 -2.63 8.44 21.75
C ASN A 63 -3.69 8.58 22.87
N VAL A 64 -4.87 7.97 22.69
CA VAL A 64 -5.99 7.97 23.65
C VAL A 64 -5.59 7.42 25.02
N HIS A 65 -4.71 6.41 25.07
CA HIS A 65 -4.21 5.85 26.35
C HIS A 65 -3.40 6.87 27.19
N ARG A 66 -3.08 8.02 26.66
CA ARG A 66 -2.39 9.12 27.35
C ARG A 66 -3.29 10.31 27.65
N GLY A 67 -4.62 10.13 27.61
CA GLY A 67 -5.59 11.16 27.89
C GLY A 67 -6.04 11.95 26.66
N GLY A 68 -5.73 11.50 25.45
CA GLY A 68 -6.30 12.05 24.22
C GLY A 68 -7.82 11.84 24.14
N VAL A 69 -8.51 12.73 23.45
CA VAL A 69 -9.95 12.61 23.16
C VAL A 69 -10.13 11.99 21.79
N ALA A 70 -11.08 11.07 21.68
CA ALA A 70 -11.49 10.50 20.39
C ALA A 70 -12.88 11.06 20.01
N GLU A 71 -13.05 11.41 18.75
CA GLU A 71 -14.32 11.85 18.17
C GLU A 71 -14.63 11.02 16.92
N PRO A 72 -15.89 10.60 16.69
CA PRO A 72 -16.27 9.91 15.49
C PRO A 72 -16.19 10.88 14.30
N ILE A 73 -15.73 10.38 13.14
CA ILE A 73 -15.66 11.18 11.92
C ILE A 73 -16.17 10.39 10.73
N GLU A 74 -16.68 11.10 9.73
CA GLU A 74 -16.88 10.58 8.38
C GLU A 74 -15.64 10.89 7.55
N LEU A 75 -15.12 9.88 6.87
CA LEU A 75 -13.96 10.05 5.98
C LEU A 75 -14.41 10.61 4.64
N SER A 76 -13.60 11.47 4.04
CA SER A 76 -13.75 11.76 2.62
C SER A 76 -13.33 10.54 1.79
N GLU A 77 -13.83 10.45 0.55
CA GLU A 77 -13.52 9.37 -0.38
C GLU A 77 -12.01 9.11 -0.51
N GLN A 78 -11.20 10.18 -0.56
CA GLN A 78 -9.75 10.09 -0.64
C GLN A 78 -9.12 9.37 0.57
N TYR A 79 -9.62 9.64 1.79
CA TYR A 79 -9.12 8.99 3.01
C TYR A 79 -9.60 7.56 3.12
N GLU A 80 -10.84 7.30 2.74
CA GLU A 80 -11.40 5.95 2.71
C GLU A 80 -10.66 5.06 1.71
N GLU A 81 -10.47 5.54 0.47
CA GLU A 81 -9.71 4.83 -0.55
C GLU A 81 -8.27 4.55 -0.11
N ALA A 82 -7.59 5.53 0.49
CA ALA A 82 -6.23 5.36 0.99
C ALA A 82 -6.16 4.28 2.08
N ALA A 83 -7.12 4.25 3.01
CA ALA A 83 -7.18 3.23 4.06
C ALA A 83 -7.40 1.83 3.49
N ILE A 84 -8.39 1.67 2.62
CA ILE A 84 -8.71 0.38 1.98
C ILE A 84 -7.53 -0.12 1.16
N ARG A 85 -6.96 0.74 0.31
CA ARG A 85 -5.84 0.38 -0.56
C ARG A 85 -4.60 -0.02 0.23
N SER A 86 -4.29 0.66 1.34
CA SER A 86 -3.14 0.29 2.17
C SER A 86 -3.34 -1.07 2.84
N ALA A 87 -4.55 -1.39 3.34
CA ALA A 87 -4.87 -2.70 3.87
C ALA A 87 -4.73 -3.80 2.79
N GLN A 88 -5.21 -3.55 1.58
CA GLN A 88 -5.08 -4.46 0.44
C GLN A 88 -3.63 -4.71 0.04
N ILE A 89 -2.77 -3.67 -0.02
CA ILE A 89 -1.34 -3.80 -0.32
C ILE A 89 -0.64 -4.69 0.70
N MET A 90 -1.02 -4.58 1.98
CA MET A 90 -0.47 -5.39 3.06
C MET A 90 -1.12 -6.79 3.16
N GLY A 91 -2.12 -7.10 2.32
CA GLY A 91 -2.85 -8.37 2.35
C GLY A 91 -3.71 -8.56 3.59
N LEU A 92 -4.11 -7.47 4.26
CA LEU A 92 -4.92 -7.49 5.46
C LEU A 92 -6.41 -7.38 5.11
N ARG A 93 -7.21 -8.27 5.64
CA ARG A 93 -8.67 -8.24 5.50
C ARG A 93 -9.35 -7.49 6.64
N VAL A 94 -8.71 -7.43 7.78
CA VAL A 94 -9.10 -6.59 8.92
C VAL A 94 -7.88 -5.79 9.34
N ALA A 95 -7.97 -4.48 9.39
CA ALA A 95 -6.87 -3.61 9.74
C ALA A 95 -7.33 -2.31 10.40
N GLY A 96 -6.60 -1.91 11.43
CA GLY A 96 -6.61 -0.52 11.89
C GLY A 96 -5.58 0.27 11.10
N VAL A 97 -6.01 1.31 10.39
CA VAL A 97 -5.16 2.17 9.58
C VAL A 97 -5.05 3.53 10.25
N ASP A 98 -3.85 3.89 10.67
CA ASP A 98 -3.57 5.19 11.28
C ASP A 98 -3.03 6.14 10.21
N MET A 99 -3.66 7.31 10.09
CA MET A 99 -3.39 8.31 9.06
C MET A 99 -3.20 9.69 9.66
N LEU A 100 -2.34 10.50 9.03
CA LEU A 100 -2.21 11.92 9.29
C LEU A 100 -2.91 12.74 8.20
N GLU A 101 -3.47 13.86 8.62
CA GLU A 101 -4.05 14.86 7.72
C GLU A 101 -2.92 15.77 7.20
N GLY A 102 -2.34 15.42 6.05
CA GLY A 102 -1.30 16.23 5.41
C GLY A 102 -1.87 17.27 4.46
N ALA A 103 -1.06 18.25 4.06
CA ALA A 103 -1.45 19.29 3.12
C ALA A 103 -1.92 18.76 1.76
N ASP A 104 -1.34 17.64 1.31
CA ASP A 104 -1.64 17.01 0.03
C ASP A 104 -2.61 15.81 0.15
N GLY A 105 -3.23 15.61 1.32
CA GLY A 105 -4.15 14.51 1.60
C GLY A 105 -3.64 13.53 2.66
N PRO A 106 -4.24 12.30 2.72
CA PRO A 106 -3.93 11.31 3.75
C PRO A 106 -2.49 10.81 3.66
N GLN A 107 -1.82 10.76 4.80
CA GLN A 107 -0.51 10.14 4.93
C GLN A 107 -0.62 8.93 5.86
N ILE A 108 -0.41 7.74 5.31
CA ILE A 108 -0.46 6.49 6.08
C ILE A 108 0.73 6.45 7.04
N MET A 109 0.46 6.27 8.32
CA MET A 109 1.49 6.09 9.36
C MET A 109 1.81 4.62 9.60
N GLU A 110 0.78 3.87 9.95
CA GLU A 110 0.92 2.45 10.29
C GLU A 110 -0.37 1.68 10.01
N LEU A 111 -0.22 0.38 9.83
CA LEU A 111 -1.32 -0.57 9.77
C LEU A 111 -1.17 -1.59 10.89
N ASN A 112 -2.26 -1.79 11.61
CA ASN A 112 -2.33 -2.76 12.69
C ASN A 112 -3.23 -3.94 12.25
N SER A 113 -2.64 -5.13 12.15
CA SER A 113 -3.35 -6.37 11.78
C SER A 113 -4.22 -6.95 12.90
N SER A 114 -4.07 -6.47 14.13
CA SER A 114 -4.87 -6.89 15.30
C SER A 114 -5.31 -5.65 16.07
N PRO A 115 -6.16 -4.81 15.46
CA PRO A 115 -6.57 -3.55 16.08
C PRO A 115 -7.45 -3.83 17.32
N GLY A 116 -7.20 -3.08 18.40
CA GLY A 116 -8.11 -3.05 19.54
C GLY A 116 -9.42 -2.36 19.14
N LEU A 117 -10.55 -2.96 19.51
CA LEU A 117 -11.87 -2.47 19.10
C LEU A 117 -12.51 -1.53 20.13
N GLU A 118 -12.19 -1.70 21.42
CA GLU A 118 -12.81 -0.97 22.53
C GLU A 118 -12.85 0.55 22.30
N GLY A 119 -11.73 1.15 21.92
CA GLY A 119 -11.64 2.61 21.75
C GLY A 119 -12.49 3.14 20.61
N ILE A 120 -12.52 2.44 19.47
CA ILE A 120 -13.28 2.89 18.30
C ILE A 120 -14.77 2.60 18.46
N GLU A 121 -15.17 1.47 19.05
CA GLU A 121 -16.57 1.14 19.35
C GLU A 121 -17.16 2.10 20.39
N THR A 122 -16.39 2.38 21.45
CA THR A 122 -16.81 3.37 22.47
C THR A 122 -16.99 4.77 21.87
N CYS A 123 -16.10 5.16 20.96
CA CYS A 123 -16.15 6.48 20.33
C CYS A 123 -17.28 6.59 19.30
N THR A 124 -17.42 5.58 18.43
CA THR A 124 -18.35 5.64 17.28
C THR A 124 -19.72 5.08 17.58
N GLN A 125 -19.87 4.28 18.64
CA GLN A 125 -21.08 3.51 18.99
C GLN A 125 -21.51 2.53 17.88
N LEU A 126 -20.54 2.07 17.07
CA LEU A 126 -20.73 1.09 15.99
C LEU A 126 -20.26 -0.29 16.44
N ASP A 127 -21.00 -1.33 16.10
CA ASP A 127 -20.63 -2.74 16.34
C ASP A 127 -19.59 -3.20 15.31
N VAL A 128 -18.35 -2.92 15.59
CA VAL A 128 -17.23 -3.27 14.73
C VAL A 128 -16.93 -4.77 14.82
N ALA A 129 -17.05 -5.33 16.00
CA ALA A 129 -16.88 -6.77 16.21
C ALA A 129 -17.90 -7.57 15.39
N GLY A 130 -19.15 -7.14 15.38
CA GLY A 130 -20.21 -7.72 14.54
C GLY A 130 -19.88 -7.63 13.06
N ALA A 131 -19.41 -6.47 12.57
CA ALA A 131 -19.01 -6.30 11.17
C ALA A 131 -17.88 -7.26 10.77
N ILE A 132 -16.91 -7.52 11.65
CA ILE A 132 -15.84 -8.49 11.40
C ILE A 132 -16.40 -9.91 11.32
N ILE A 133 -17.30 -10.28 12.24
CA ILE A 133 -17.94 -11.61 12.28
C ILE A 133 -18.77 -11.83 11.02
N ASP A 134 -19.58 -10.85 10.61
CA ASP A 134 -20.39 -10.92 9.39
C ASP A 134 -19.51 -11.09 8.15
N TYR A 135 -18.40 -10.36 8.07
CA TYR A 135 -17.44 -10.50 6.98
C TYR A 135 -16.85 -11.91 6.95
N ILE A 136 -16.44 -12.46 8.11
CA ILE A 136 -15.87 -13.81 8.20
C ILE A 136 -16.94 -14.85 7.80
N ALA A 137 -18.18 -14.72 8.28
CA ALA A 137 -19.27 -15.60 7.93
C ALA A 137 -19.53 -15.62 6.41
N ALA A 138 -19.58 -14.43 5.79
CA ALA A 138 -19.72 -14.31 4.34
C ALA A 138 -18.56 -14.98 3.58
N GLN A 139 -17.32 -14.86 4.08
CA GLN A 139 -16.15 -15.52 3.49
C GLN A 139 -16.19 -17.06 3.63
N VAL A 140 -16.82 -17.58 4.66
CA VAL A 140 -17.02 -19.03 4.82
C VAL A 140 -18.08 -19.55 3.84
N GLU A 141 -19.17 -18.81 3.66
CA GLU A 141 -20.26 -19.18 2.74
C GLU A 141 -19.84 -19.00 1.27
N PHE A 142 -19.12 -17.91 0.96
CA PHE A 142 -18.63 -17.59 -0.38
C PHE A 142 -17.18 -17.07 -0.29
N PRO A 143 -16.17 -17.95 -0.28
CA PRO A 143 -14.79 -17.53 -0.13
C PRO A 143 -14.32 -16.72 -1.35
N GLU A 144 -14.07 -15.43 -1.14
CA GLU A 144 -13.35 -14.61 -2.10
C GLU A 144 -11.90 -15.09 -2.19
N ILE A 145 -11.53 -15.61 -3.33
CA ILE A 145 -10.18 -16.08 -3.56
C ILE A 145 -9.30 -14.88 -3.94
N ASP A 146 -8.31 -14.57 -3.12
CA ASP A 146 -7.26 -13.65 -3.55
C ASP A 146 -6.47 -14.30 -4.69
N ILE A 147 -6.83 -13.88 -5.89
CA ILE A 147 -6.26 -14.35 -7.15
C ILE A 147 -4.73 -14.24 -7.14
N ARG A 148 -4.18 -13.22 -6.48
CA ARG A 148 -2.72 -12.99 -6.43
C ARG A 148 -1.97 -14.10 -5.68
N GLN A 149 -2.57 -14.66 -4.65
CA GLN A 149 -1.93 -15.71 -3.85
C GLN A 149 -2.17 -17.12 -4.41
N ARG A 150 -3.25 -17.36 -5.15
CA ARG A 150 -3.64 -18.70 -5.59
C ARG A 150 -3.47 -19.00 -7.07
N LEU A 151 -3.30 -18.00 -7.92
CA LEU A 151 -3.09 -18.23 -9.36
C LEU A 151 -1.62 -18.54 -9.73
N THR A 152 -0.75 -18.75 -8.77
CA THR A 152 0.56 -19.38 -8.98
C THR A 152 0.48 -20.91 -8.92
N VAL A 153 -0.68 -21.49 -9.26
CA VAL A 153 -0.96 -22.93 -9.07
C VAL A 153 -0.23 -23.81 -10.08
N SER A 154 0.16 -23.26 -11.22
CA SER A 154 0.97 -23.99 -12.22
C SER A 154 2.20 -23.20 -12.57
N LYS A 155 3.35 -23.89 -12.58
CA LYS A 155 4.63 -23.27 -12.97
C LYS A 155 4.49 -22.63 -14.35
N GLY A 156 4.70 -21.31 -14.43
CA GLY A 156 4.60 -20.54 -15.68
C GLY A 156 3.24 -19.88 -15.94
N TYR A 157 2.23 -20.10 -15.10
CA TYR A 157 0.93 -19.42 -15.19
C TYR A 157 0.83 -18.32 -14.13
N GLY A 158 0.08 -17.27 -14.44
CA GLY A 158 -0.13 -16.17 -13.51
C GLY A 158 -1.07 -15.09 -14.04
N VAL A 159 -1.23 -14.04 -13.26
CA VAL A 159 -1.97 -12.83 -13.67
C VAL A 159 -0.99 -11.74 -14.07
N SER A 160 -1.24 -11.10 -15.20
CA SER A 160 -0.45 -9.97 -15.68
C SER A 160 -1.34 -8.94 -16.35
N GLU A 161 -0.89 -7.71 -16.37
CA GLU A 161 -1.50 -6.62 -17.11
C GLU A 161 -0.81 -6.48 -18.47
N ILE A 162 -1.61 -6.49 -19.54
CA ILE A 162 -1.16 -6.28 -20.92
C ILE A 162 -1.65 -4.90 -21.35
N TYR A 163 -0.75 -4.01 -21.70
CA TYR A 163 -1.05 -2.69 -22.22
C TYR A 163 -1.08 -2.70 -23.75
N ILE A 164 -2.10 -2.09 -24.35
CA ILE A 164 -2.27 -1.97 -25.79
C ILE A 164 -1.79 -0.57 -26.22
N PRO A 165 -0.54 -0.40 -26.68
CA PRO A 165 -0.04 0.91 -27.07
C PRO A 165 -0.65 1.39 -28.38
N GLU A 166 -0.56 2.69 -28.62
CA GLU A 166 -0.88 3.27 -29.91
C GLU A 166 -0.03 2.62 -31.03
N GLY A 167 -0.69 2.27 -32.15
CA GLY A 167 -0.02 1.54 -33.25
C GLY A 167 0.18 0.05 -33.03
N SER A 168 -0.34 -0.53 -31.94
CA SER A 168 -0.37 -1.98 -31.75
C SER A 168 -1.20 -2.67 -32.82
N GLU A 169 -0.77 -3.84 -33.28
CA GLU A 169 -1.54 -4.68 -34.21
C GLU A 169 -2.88 -5.16 -33.64
N TYR A 170 -3.10 -4.99 -32.35
CA TYR A 170 -4.32 -5.38 -31.65
C TYR A 170 -5.38 -4.29 -31.65
N VAL A 171 -5.02 -3.03 -31.94
CA VAL A 171 -5.98 -1.92 -32.01
C VAL A 171 -6.94 -2.14 -33.17
N GLY A 172 -8.24 -2.02 -32.91
CA GLY A 172 -9.31 -2.23 -33.87
C GLY A 172 -9.74 -3.70 -34.05
N LYS A 173 -9.05 -4.66 -33.45
CA LYS A 173 -9.44 -6.07 -33.43
C LYS A 173 -10.33 -6.36 -32.22
N THR A 174 -11.19 -7.37 -32.34
CA THR A 174 -11.92 -7.88 -31.17
C THR A 174 -11.04 -8.75 -30.31
N ILE A 175 -11.41 -8.95 -29.04
CA ILE A 175 -10.72 -9.89 -28.14
C ILE A 175 -10.67 -11.29 -28.78
N SER A 176 -11.73 -11.69 -29.49
CA SER A 176 -11.80 -12.96 -30.21
C SER A 176 -10.80 -13.03 -31.38
N ASP A 177 -10.65 -11.94 -32.14
CA ASP A 177 -9.75 -11.89 -33.31
C ASP A 177 -8.27 -11.95 -32.91
N VAL A 178 -7.94 -11.51 -31.68
CA VAL A 178 -6.56 -11.60 -31.14
C VAL A 178 -6.20 -13.03 -30.75
N ASP A 179 -7.20 -13.90 -30.62
CA ASP A 179 -7.06 -15.32 -30.30
C ASP A 179 -6.18 -15.59 -29.08
N LEU A 180 -6.49 -14.86 -28.01
CA LEU A 180 -5.75 -14.98 -26.75
C LEU A 180 -5.91 -16.36 -26.12
N SER A 181 -7.08 -16.98 -26.35
CA SER A 181 -7.38 -18.33 -25.83
C SER A 181 -6.42 -19.40 -26.38
N ALA A 182 -6.05 -19.32 -27.67
CA ALA A 182 -5.07 -20.22 -28.27
C ALA A 182 -3.65 -20.05 -27.69
N LYS A 183 -3.41 -18.92 -27.03
CA LYS A 183 -2.15 -18.62 -26.33
C LYS A 183 -2.21 -18.94 -24.83
N ASP A 184 -3.27 -19.65 -24.38
CA ASP A 184 -3.54 -19.91 -22.97
C ASP A 184 -3.69 -18.61 -22.13
N ILE A 185 -4.38 -17.59 -22.69
CA ILE A 185 -4.60 -16.31 -22.03
C ILE A 185 -6.10 -16.01 -21.98
N ASN A 186 -6.63 -15.77 -20.79
CA ASN A 186 -7.99 -15.32 -20.53
C ASN A 186 -7.99 -13.87 -20.05
N VAL A 187 -8.86 -13.02 -20.64
CA VAL A 187 -9.04 -11.64 -20.20
C VAL A 187 -10.05 -11.61 -19.07
N LEU A 188 -9.60 -11.19 -17.90
CA LEU A 188 -10.43 -11.05 -16.69
C LEU A 188 -11.11 -9.69 -16.62
N THR A 189 -10.38 -8.63 -17.01
CA THR A 189 -10.86 -7.25 -16.93
C THR A 189 -10.20 -6.40 -18.02
N LEU A 190 -10.97 -5.49 -18.63
CA LEU A 190 -10.47 -4.47 -19.52
C LEU A 190 -10.63 -3.11 -18.85
N TYR A 191 -9.55 -2.34 -18.79
CA TYR A 191 -9.53 -0.96 -18.33
C TYR A 191 -9.38 -0.03 -19.53
N ARG A 192 -10.31 0.95 -19.67
CA ARG A 192 -10.32 1.96 -20.72
C ARG A 192 -10.51 3.34 -20.11
N GLY A 193 -9.43 4.09 -19.98
CA GLY A 193 -9.42 5.31 -19.18
C GLY A 193 -9.85 5.02 -17.73
N ASN A 194 -10.92 5.67 -17.27
CA ASN A 194 -11.47 5.45 -15.92
C ASN A 194 -12.55 4.35 -15.86
N LYS A 195 -12.84 3.68 -16.99
CA LYS A 195 -13.86 2.62 -17.03
C LYS A 195 -13.22 1.26 -16.76
N VAL A 196 -13.82 0.52 -15.82
CA VAL A 196 -13.47 -0.87 -15.52
C VAL A 196 -14.55 -1.77 -16.11
N ILE A 197 -14.17 -2.70 -16.98
CA ILE A 197 -15.06 -3.62 -17.67
C ILE A 197 -14.66 -5.04 -17.27
N PRO A 198 -15.24 -5.59 -16.20
CA PRO A 198 -14.95 -6.96 -15.79
C PRO A 198 -15.57 -7.95 -16.77
N ASN A 199 -14.90 -9.08 -16.98
CA ASN A 199 -15.31 -10.14 -17.88
C ASN A 199 -15.79 -9.61 -19.25
N PRO A 200 -14.93 -8.92 -20.01
CA PRO A 200 -15.32 -8.28 -21.27
C PRO A 200 -15.77 -9.34 -22.29
N ARG A 201 -16.80 -9.01 -23.06
CA ARG A 201 -17.30 -9.90 -24.12
C ARG A 201 -16.23 -10.07 -25.20
N LEU A 202 -16.18 -11.24 -25.81
CA LEU A 202 -15.18 -11.58 -26.83
C LEU A 202 -15.29 -10.73 -28.11
N ASP A 203 -16.49 -10.19 -28.39
CA ASP A 203 -16.78 -9.29 -29.51
C ASP A 203 -16.34 -7.84 -29.26
N ARG A 204 -15.78 -7.55 -28.08
CA ARG A 204 -15.32 -6.20 -27.74
C ARG A 204 -14.06 -5.84 -28.50
N VAL A 205 -14.14 -4.71 -29.20
CA VAL A 205 -13.00 -4.13 -29.92
C VAL A 205 -12.00 -3.52 -28.94
N LEU A 206 -10.72 -3.81 -29.14
CA LEU A 206 -9.61 -3.23 -28.40
C LEU A 206 -9.25 -1.86 -28.97
N GLU A 207 -9.03 -0.89 -28.10
CA GLU A 207 -8.64 0.47 -28.45
C GLU A 207 -7.22 0.76 -27.96
N SER A 208 -6.65 1.82 -28.51
CA SER A 208 -5.37 2.35 -28.00
C SER A 208 -5.47 2.68 -26.51
N GLU A 209 -4.41 2.42 -25.76
CA GLU A 209 -4.29 2.64 -24.32
C GLU A 209 -5.18 1.75 -23.43
N ASP A 210 -5.89 0.78 -24.01
CA ASP A 210 -6.54 -0.25 -23.22
C ASP A 210 -5.51 -1.03 -22.39
N LYS A 211 -5.91 -1.42 -21.18
CA LYS A 211 -5.16 -2.33 -20.32
C LYS A 211 -6.01 -3.56 -20.06
N LEU A 212 -5.45 -4.72 -20.31
CA LEU A 212 -6.08 -6.00 -20.10
C LEU A 212 -5.48 -6.68 -18.88
N LEU A 213 -6.26 -6.93 -17.84
CA LEU A 213 -5.88 -7.85 -16.79
C LEU A 213 -6.15 -9.27 -17.27
N CYS A 214 -5.10 -10.06 -17.42
CA CYS A 214 -5.18 -11.39 -18.01
C CYS A 214 -4.66 -12.44 -17.03
N PHE A 215 -5.28 -13.63 -17.08
CA PHE A 215 -4.76 -14.85 -16.48
C PHE A 215 -4.31 -15.80 -17.57
N GLY A 216 -3.14 -16.38 -17.43
CA GLY A 216 -2.66 -17.38 -18.40
C GLY A 216 -1.17 -17.61 -18.32
N LYS A 217 -0.62 -18.17 -19.41
CA LYS A 217 0.80 -18.49 -19.54
C LYS A 217 1.64 -17.20 -19.61
N LEU A 218 2.49 -16.98 -18.59
CA LEU A 218 3.27 -15.74 -18.45
C LEU A 218 4.24 -15.52 -19.62
N GLU A 219 4.77 -16.60 -20.19
CA GLU A 219 5.65 -16.54 -21.36
C GLU A 219 4.91 -15.99 -22.60
N SER A 220 3.68 -16.48 -22.85
CA SER A 220 2.83 -15.97 -23.95
C SER A 220 2.47 -14.50 -23.75
N MET A 221 2.12 -14.10 -22.51
CA MET A 221 1.82 -12.70 -22.18
C MET A 221 3.04 -11.79 -22.37
N ARG A 222 4.25 -12.24 -22.00
CA ARG A 222 5.49 -11.48 -22.24
C ARG A 222 5.75 -11.21 -23.71
N GLY A 223 5.44 -12.18 -24.59
CA GLY A 223 5.57 -12.03 -26.04
C GLY A 223 4.65 -10.96 -26.64
N MET A 224 3.57 -10.59 -25.94
CA MET A 224 2.61 -9.57 -26.39
C MET A 224 2.97 -8.15 -25.93
N VAL A 225 3.85 -8.01 -24.94
CA VAL A 225 4.30 -6.70 -24.46
C VAL A 225 5.39 -6.18 -25.39
N PRO A 226 5.23 -5.02 -26.06
CA PRO A 226 6.29 -4.43 -26.85
C PRO A 226 7.53 -4.26 -25.98
N ILE A 227 8.66 -4.71 -26.48
CA ILE A 227 9.94 -4.56 -25.79
C ILE A 227 10.22 -3.05 -25.66
N ARG A 228 9.80 -2.47 -24.53
CA ARG A 228 10.29 -1.13 -24.18
C ARG A 228 11.78 -1.25 -24.02
N THR A 229 12.54 -0.65 -24.92
CA THR A 229 13.99 -0.42 -24.81
C THR A 229 14.27 0.61 -23.69
N ARG A 230 13.69 0.39 -22.52
CA ARG A 230 14.17 0.98 -21.30
C ARG A 230 15.41 0.17 -20.94
N ARG A 231 16.58 0.69 -21.25
CA ARG A 231 17.81 0.23 -20.62
C ARG A 231 17.51 0.09 -19.14
N ARG A 232 17.32 -1.14 -18.66
CA ARG A 232 17.42 -1.43 -17.25
C ARG A 232 18.80 -0.96 -16.86
N ARG A 233 18.92 0.19 -16.23
CA ARG A 233 20.10 0.47 -15.42
C ARG A 233 20.09 -0.66 -14.40
N GLN A 234 20.99 -1.62 -14.56
CA GLN A 234 21.30 -2.51 -13.46
C GLN A 234 21.66 -1.58 -12.29
N PRO A 235 21.12 -1.82 -11.10
CA PRO A 235 21.56 -1.08 -9.94
C PRO A 235 23.06 -1.30 -9.84
N THR A 236 23.84 -0.26 -10.13
CA THR A 236 25.27 -0.26 -9.91
C THR A 236 25.43 -0.20 -8.40
N VAL A 237 25.86 -1.29 -7.81
CA VAL A 237 26.33 -1.29 -6.43
C VAL A 237 27.57 -0.41 -6.46
N GLN A 238 27.46 0.81 -5.92
CA GLN A 238 28.63 1.64 -5.67
C GLN A 238 29.38 0.97 -4.50
N GLU A 239 30.63 0.60 -4.75
CA GLU A 239 31.52 0.24 -3.66
C GLU A 239 31.61 1.44 -2.72
N LEU A 240 31.46 1.16 -1.43
CA LEU A 240 31.68 2.18 -0.42
C LEU A 240 33.14 2.65 -0.56
N PRO A 241 33.43 3.96 -0.48
CA PRO A 241 34.78 4.44 -0.51
C PRO A 241 35.56 3.75 0.63
N ASP A 242 36.75 3.24 0.31
CA ASP A 242 37.65 2.66 1.28
C ASP A 242 37.83 3.66 2.44
N THR A 243 37.25 3.35 3.57
CA THR A 243 37.57 4.03 4.82
C THR A 243 38.97 3.58 5.18
N GLU A 244 39.98 4.41 4.90
CA GLU A 244 41.27 4.26 5.52
C GLU A 244 41.06 4.21 7.03
N VAL A 245 41.18 3.02 7.59
CA VAL A 245 41.27 2.82 9.04
C VAL A 245 42.64 3.37 9.43
N THR A 246 42.70 4.65 9.76
CA THR A 246 43.85 5.23 10.46
C THR A 246 43.90 4.56 11.82
N ASN A 247 44.87 3.65 11.94
CA ASN A 247 45.18 2.96 13.16
C ASN A 247 45.80 4.00 14.15
N PRO A 248 45.21 4.26 15.33
CA PRO A 248 45.73 5.30 16.24
C PRO A 248 46.88 4.82 17.12
N GLU A 249 47.55 3.73 16.76
CA GLU A 249 48.69 3.22 17.52
C GLU A 249 50.01 3.42 16.73
N THR A 250 50.50 4.66 16.62
CA THR A 250 51.93 4.93 16.42
C THR A 250 52.23 6.42 16.69
N GLN A 251 52.02 6.85 17.94
CA GLN A 251 52.72 8.03 18.48
C GLN A 251 53.02 7.81 19.96
N GLU A 252 53.98 6.92 20.23
CA GLU A 252 54.81 6.99 21.42
C GLU A 252 56.25 6.71 20.95
N ASN A 253 57.12 7.65 21.30
CA ASN A 253 58.61 7.70 21.21
C ASN A 253 59.16 8.53 20.08
N ASP A 254 59.37 9.82 20.34
CA ASP A 254 60.67 10.45 20.53
C ASP A 254 60.51 11.85 21.15
#